data_e0e55b434f202743e200274f4dac62f8
#
_entry.id   e0e55b434f202743e200274f4dac62f8
#
_cell.length_a   1.000
_cell.length_b   1.000
_cell.length_c   1.000
_cell.angle_alpha   90.00
_cell.angle_beta   90.00
_cell.angle_gamma   90.00
#
_symmetry.space_group_name_H-M   'P 1'
#
loop_
_entity.id
_entity.type
_entity.pdbx_description
1 polymer ?
#
loop_
_entity_poly.entity_id
_entity_poly.type
_entity_poly.pdbx_seq_one_letter_code
_entity_poly.pdbx_strand_id
1 'polypeptide(L)'
;MTESNETPNTVEEGDESKHRRIKSFVMRAGRMTEGQQKGLEQGTPLFVLPLADAPVDYDQVFGRSAPRSLEIGFGMGHSLLEMAAAAPEQDFIGVEVHRPGVGALLNGVLTQGLKNLRVYDCDAIEVLNRCIADNSLDRLMLFFPDPWHKARHHKRRIVQASFAELVRSKLKVGGILHMATDWEPYAEYMLEVMNVAPGYRNLAEDGKCVPRPAERPITKFERRGERLGHGVWDLKFEKLA
;
A
#
# COMPACT_ATOMS: atom_id res chain seq x y z
N MET A 1 69.03 4.61 28.78
CA MET A 1 67.68 5.10 29.09
C MET A 1 67.06 5.50 27.75
N THR A 2 66.30 4.60 27.14
CA THR A 2 65.63 4.79 25.87
C THR A 2 64.15 4.54 26.10
N GLU A 3 63.44 5.64 26.12
CA GLU A 3 61.97 5.59 26.20
C GLU A 3 61.39 5.24 24.82
N SER A 4 60.69 4.14 24.78
CA SER A 4 59.88 3.71 23.63
C SER A 4 58.54 4.40 23.65
N ASN A 5 58.26 5.18 22.61
CA ASN A 5 57.04 5.92 22.41
C ASN A 5 56.05 5.01 21.63
N GLU A 6 55.06 4.46 22.31
CA GLU A 6 53.94 3.74 21.69
C GLU A 6 52.91 4.76 21.27
N THR A 7 52.62 4.83 19.97
CA THR A 7 51.52 5.56 19.37
C THR A 7 50.21 4.74 19.49
N PRO A 8 49.11 5.33 19.93
CA PRO A 8 47.83 4.62 19.96
C PRO A 8 47.23 4.47 18.55
N ASN A 9 46.85 3.26 18.25
CA ASN A 9 46.19 2.82 17.06
C ASN A 9 44.77 3.42 17.04
N THR A 10 44.50 4.44 16.20
CA THR A 10 43.18 4.97 15.94
C THR A 10 42.44 3.97 15.06
N VAL A 11 41.46 3.31 15.65
CA VAL A 11 40.44 2.51 14.92
C VAL A 11 39.59 3.50 14.11
N GLU A 12 39.68 3.42 12.81
CA GLU A 12 38.75 4.14 11.89
C GLU A 12 37.33 3.60 12.11
N GLU A 13 36.51 4.43 12.74
CA GLU A 13 35.03 4.22 12.71
C GLU A 13 34.54 4.32 11.27
N GLY A 14 34.16 3.20 10.69
CA GLY A 14 33.58 3.12 9.38
C GLY A 14 32.32 3.97 9.30
N ASP A 15 32.34 4.94 8.42
CA ASP A 15 31.19 5.77 8.01
C ASP A 15 30.12 4.89 7.36
N GLU A 16 29.26 4.30 8.18
CA GLU A 16 28.00 3.76 7.75
C GLU A 16 27.05 4.92 7.43
N SER A 17 27.25 5.59 6.31
CA SER A 17 26.25 6.47 5.72
C SER A 17 25.05 5.60 5.34
N LYS A 18 24.12 5.42 6.28
CA LYS A 18 22.82 4.80 6.07
C LYS A 18 22.16 5.54 4.91
N HIS A 19 22.21 4.99 3.70
CA HIS A 19 21.48 5.48 2.55
C HIS A 19 20.00 5.48 2.92
N ARG A 20 19.49 6.67 3.29
CA ARG A 20 18.08 6.85 3.62
C ARG A 20 17.26 6.44 2.40
N ARG A 21 16.53 5.35 2.51
CA ARG A 21 15.62 4.86 1.47
C ARG A 21 14.72 5.99 0.99
N ILE A 22 14.62 6.15 -0.33
CA ILE A 22 13.76 7.15 -0.96
C ILE A 22 12.32 6.73 -0.71
N LYS A 23 11.55 7.56 0.02
CA LYS A 23 10.15 7.29 0.31
C LYS A 23 9.26 7.69 -0.86
N SER A 24 8.29 6.85 -1.18
CA SER A 24 7.28 7.07 -2.23
C SER A 24 6.20 8.08 -1.83
N PHE A 25 6.18 8.54 -0.59
CA PHE A 25 5.17 9.43 -0.01
C PHE A 25 5.80 10.63 0.70
N VAL A 26 4.97 11.63 0.97
CA VAL A 26 5.30 12.79 1.83
C VAL A 26 4.33 12.81 3.01
N MET A 27 4.86 12.78 4.21
CA MET A 27 4.03 12.97 5.40
C MET A 27 3.55 14.44 5.45
N ARG A 28 2.23 14.62 5.44
CA ARG A 28 1.61 15.94 5.60
C ARG A 28 0.93 16.00 6.95
N ALA A 29 1.37 16.90 7.81
CA ALA A 29 0.64 17.24 9.03
C ALA A 29 -0.57 18.08 8.63
N GLY A 30 -1.77 17.53 8.76
CA GLY A 30 -3.03 18.25 8.52
C GLY A 30 -3.82 18.41 9.81
N ARG A 31 -4.66 19.45 9.91
CA ARG A 31 -5.64 19.58 11.00
C ARG A 31 -6.65 18.45 10.87
N MET A 32 -6.92 17.74 11.96
CA MET A 32 -7.91 16.68 12.01
C MET A 32 -9.28 17.25 12.43
N THR A 33 -10.35 16.64 11.93
CA THR A 33 -11.71 16.87 12.41
C THR A 33 -11.95 16.08 13.72
N GLU A 34 -12.97 16.45 14.48
CA GLU A 34 -13.34 15.71 15.68
C GLU A 34 -13.64 14.23 15.41
N GLY A 35 -14.33 13.94 14.29
CA GLY A 35 -14.61 12.56 13.89
C GLY A 35 -13.36 11.74 13.59
N GLN A 36 -12.34 12.36 12.96
CA GLN A 36 -11.06 11.72 12.71
C GLN A 36 -10.29 11.47 14.01
N GLN A 37 -10.30 12.42 14.91
CA GLN A 37 -9.66 12.30 16.22
C GLN A 37 -10.33 11.21 17.05
N LYS A 38 -11.67 11.19 17.12
CA LYS A 38 -12.45 10.12 17.76
C LYS A 38 -12.13 8.75 17.15
N GLY A 39 -12.04 8.67 15.81
CA GLY A 39 -11.66 7.43 15.11
C GLY A 39 -10.30 6.91 15.56
N LEU A 40 -9.28 7.78 15.66
CA LEU A 40 -7.97 7.39 16.17
C LEU A 40 -8.02 6.95 17.63
N GLU A 41 -8.66 7.72 18.51
CA GLU A 41 -8.72 7.43 19.95
C GLU A 41 -9.41 6.08 20.23
N GLN A 42 -10.55 5.84 19.61
CA GLN A 42 -11.38 4.66 19.87
C GLN A 42 -11.06 3.47 18.97
N GLY A 43 -10.63 3.73 17.73
CA GLY A 43 -10.39 2.67 16.74
C GLY A 43 -8.98 2.11 16.77
N THR A 44 -7.96 2.91 17.12
CA THR A 44 -6.57 2.43 17.14
C THR A 44 -6.38 1.18 18.00
N PRO A 45 -6.88 1.09 19.24
CA PRO A 45 -6.69 -0.11 20.07
C PRO A 45 -7.37 -1.37 19.52
N LEU A 46 -8.37 -1.20 18.64
CA LEU A 46 -9.20 -2.29 18.14
C LEU A 46 -8.80 -2.77 16.74
N PHE A 47 -8.31 -1.87 15.90
CA PHE A 47 -8.16 -2.13 14.47
C PHE A 47 -6.76 -1.84 13.91
N VAL A 48 -5.93 -1.04 14.59
CA VAL A 48 -4.56 -0.78 14.14
C VAL A 48 -3.62 -1.85 14.65
N LEU A 49 -2.92 -2.49 13.72
CA LEU A 49 -1.92 -3.51 14.01
C LEU A 49 -0.54 -2.84 14.16
N PRO A 50 0.26 -3.26 15.13
CA PRO A 50 1.65 -2.83 15.24
C PRO A 50 2.50 -3.43 14.11
N LEU A 51 3.55 -2.72 13.72
CA LEU A 51 4.56 -3.28 12.82
C LEU A 51 5.29 -4.40 13.56
N ALA A 52 5.16 -5.63 13.08
CA ALA A 52 5.77 -6.82 13.67
C ALA A 52 7.16 -7.10 13.08
N ASP A 53 7.96 -7.95 13.73
CA ASP A 53 9.26 -8.39 13.23
C ASP A 53 9.19 -9.75 12.49
N ALA A 54 7.99 -10.31 12.37
CA ALA A 54 7.70 -11.55 11.67
C ALA A 54 6.31 -11.47 11.03
N PRO A 55 6.01 -12.31 10.01
CA PRO A 55 4.70 -12.37 9.40
C PRO A 55 3.58 -12.61 10.42
N VAL A 56 2.50 -11.86 10.27
CA VAL A 56 1.35 -11.89 11.18
C VAL A 56 0.41 -13.02 10.75
N ASP A 57 -0.09 -13.79 11.72
CA ASP A 57 -1.16 -14.75 11.50
C ASP A 57 -2.51 -14.02 11.43
N TYR A 58 -2.95 -13.71 10.22
CA TYR A 58 -4.20 -12.99 10.00
C TYR A 58 -5.44 -13.85 10.26
N ASP A 59 -5.36 -15.16 10.18
CA ASP A 59 -6.47 -16.03 10.55
C ASP A 59 -6.75 -15.90 12.06
N GLN A 60 -5.71 -15.78 12.87
CA GLN A 60 -5.84 -15.46 14.29
C GLN A 60 -6.34 -14.04 14.53
N VAL A 61 -5.82 -13.03 13.79
CA VAL A 61 -6.21 -11.61 13.92
C VAL A 61 -7.69 -11.38 13.60
N PHE A 62 -8.23 -12.08 12.60
CA PHE A 62 -9.63 -11.98 12.20
C PHE A 62 -10.52 -13.03 12.84
N GLY A 63 -9.93 -14.07 13.48
CA GLY A 63 -10.64 -15.18 14.08
C GLY A 63 -11.26 -16.13 13.05
N ARG A 64 -10.79 -16.11 11.81
CA ARG A 64 -11.27 -16.95 10.69
C ARG A 64 -10.26 -17.03 9.57
N SER A 65 -10.38 -18.06 8.72
CA SER A 65 -9.69 -18.12 7.44
C SER A 65 -10.62 -17.59 6.32
N ALA A 66 -10.19 -16.56 5.60
CA ALA A 66 -10.96 -15.92 4.55
C ALA A 66 -10.04 -15.35 3.44
N PRO A 67 -10.57 -15.10 2.23
CA PRO A 67 -9.82 -14.38 1.21
C PRO A 67 -9.37 -13.02 1.73
N ARG A 68 -8.14 -12.61 1.38
CA ARG A 68 -7.50 -11.43 1.97
C ARG A 68 -7.08 -10.42 0.92
N SER A 69 -7.56 -9.20 1.09
CA SER A 69 -7.21 -8.05 0.26
C SER A 69 -6.43 -7.01 1.05
N LEU A 70 -5.36 -6.45 0.46
CA LEU A 70 -4.57 -5.37 1.05
C LEU A 70 -4.63 -4.14 0.14
N GLU A 71 -4.95 -2.95 0.69
CA GLU A 71 -4.89 -1.67 -0.01
C GLU A 71 -3.76 -0.81 0.54
N ILE A 72 -2.89 -0.33 -0.36
CA ILE A 72 -1.81 0.61 -0.05
C ILE A 72 -2.27 2.02 -0.40
N GLY A 73 -2.17 2.94 0.57
CA GLY A 73 -2.50 4.36 0.36
C GLY A 73 -3.99 4.62 0.26
N PHE A 74 -4.81 4.06 1.15
CA PHE A 74 -6.27 4.20 1.11
C PHE A 74 -6.78 5.64 1.31
N GLY A 75 -5.91 6.61 1.57
CA GLY A 75 -6.26 8.01 1.77
C GLY A 75 -7.27 8.20 2.90
N MET A 76 -8.47 8.73 2.60
CA MET A 76 -9.55 8.89 3.58
C MET A 76 -10.34 7.60 3.85
N GLY A 77 -10.02 6.51 3.17
CA GLY A 77 -10.54 5.17 3.41
C GLY A 77 -11.98 4.92 2.92
N HIS A 78 -12.59 5.83 2.17
CA HIS A 78 -13.98 5.64 1.73
C HIS A 78 -14.17 4.39 0.88
N SER A 79 -13.29 4.18 -0.11
CA SER A 79 -13.36 3.00 -1.00
C SER A 79 -13.11 1.70 -0.23
N LEU A 80 -12.10 1.68 0.63
CA LEU A 80 -11.79 0.50 1.44
C LEU A 80 -12.94 0.14 2.40
N LEU A 81 -13.55 1.16 3.01
CA LEU A 81 -14.70 0.98 3.90
C LEU A 81 -15.91 0.40 3.14
N GLU A 82 -16.18 0.93 1.94
CA GLU A 82 -17.28 0.46 1.08
C GLU A 82 -17.03 -0.98 0.61
N MET A 83 -15.81 -1.32 0.18
CA MET A 83 -15.45 -2.69 -0.19
C MET A 83 -15.57 -3.67 0.98
N ALA A 84 -15.10 -3.29 2.16
CA ALA A 84 -15.19 -4.13 3.35
C ALA A 84 -16.64 -4.37 3.80
N ALA A 85 -17.49 -3.35 3.69
CA ALA A 85 -18.91 -3.47 4.01
C ALA A 85 -19.66 -4.35 2.98
N ALA A 86 -19.29 -4.27 1.69
CA ALA A 86 -19.92 -5.02 0.62
C ALA A 86 -19.50 -6.50 0.57
N ALA A 87 -18.35 -6.86 1.19
CA ALA A 87 -17.80 -8.22 1.17
C ALA A 87 -17.42 -8.69 2.57
N PRO A 88 -18.42 -8.94 3.46
CA PRO A 88 -18.17 -9.34 4.84
C PRO A 88 -17.50 -10.71 4.97
N GLU A 89 -17.53 -11.54 3.93
CA GLU A 89 -16.85 -12.85 3.84
C GLU A 89 -15.33 -12.74 3.54
N GLN A 90 -14.84 -11.54 3.18
CA GLN A 90 -13.43 -11.27 2.91
C GLN A 90 -12.82 -10.44 4.04
N ASP A 91 -11.50 -10.57 4.21
CA ASP A 91 -10.74 -9.75 5.15
C ASP A 91 -9.95 -8.66 4.40
N PHE A 92 -9.96 -7.46 4.96
CA PHE A 92 -9.31 -6.30 4.38
C PHE A 92 -8.21 -5.77 5.30
N ILE A 93 -7.07 -5.42 4.70
CA ILE A 93 -5.95 -4.76 5.37
C ILE A 93 -5.71 -3.43 4.65
N GLY A 94 -5.79 -2.32 5.36
CA GLY A 94 -5.43 -1.00 4.84
C GLY A 94 -4.06 -0.56 5.36
N VAL A 95 -3.25 0.05 4.50
CA VAL A 95 -1.97 0.65 4.89
C VAL A 95 -1.96 2.12 4.45
N GLU A 96 -1.75 3.03 5.40
CA GLU A 96 -1.73 4.47 5.13
C GLU A 96 -0.82 5.19 6.14
N VAL A 97 -0.12 6.22 5.68
CA VAL A 97 0.75 7.05 6.53
C VAL A 97 0.11 8.39 6.92
N HIS A 98 -0.99 8.76 6.27
CA HIS A 98 -1.72 10.00 6.51
C HIS A 98 -2.70 9.82 7.66
N ARG A 99 -2.28 10.17 8.88
CA ARG A 99 -3.07 10.00 10.13
C ARG A 99 -4.53 10.50 10.06
N PRO A 100 -4.86 11.67 9.45
CA PRO A 100 -6.26 12.07 9.28
C PRO A 100 -7.08 11.07 8.46
N GLY A 101 -6.47 10.41 7.47
CA GLY A 101 -7.10 9.34 6.70
C GLY A 101 -7.34 8.09 7.52
N VAL A 102 -6.33 7.66 8.28
CA VAL A 102 -6.48 6.55 9.24
C VAL A 102 -7.63 6.83 10.22
N GLY A 103 -7.69 8.03 10.81
CA GLY A 103 -8.78 8.42 11.71
C GLY A 103 -10.16 8.42 11.04
N ALA A 104 -10.24 8.85 9.77
CA ALA A 104 -11.49 8.83 9.01
C ALA A 104 -11.97 7.39 8.76
N LEU A 105 -11.07 6.50 8.32
CA LEU A 105 -11.40 5.09 8.11
C LEU A 105 -11.83 4.41 9.41
N LEU A 106 -11.07 4.59 10.49
CA LEU A 106 -11.41 3.99 11.80
C LEU A 106 -12.76 4.46 12.35
N ASN A 107 -13.08 5.75 12.19
CA ASN A 107 -14.40 6.27 12.55
C ASN A 107 -15.51 5.61 11.72
N GLY A 108 -15.30 5.38 10.43
CA GLY A 108 -16.22 4.66 9.56
C GLY A 108 -16.41 3.20 9.99
N VAL A 109 -15.32 2.49 10.30
CA VAL A 109 -15.33 1.09 10.78
C VAL A 109 -16.14 0.98 12.08
N LEU A 110 -15.90 1.87 13.04
CA LEU A 110 -16.64 1.91 14.31
C LEU A 110 -18.12 2.19 14.08
N THR A 111 -18.44 3.18 13.25
CA THR A 111 -19.82 3.59 12.96
C THR A 111 -20.63 2.48 12.28
N GLN A 112 -20.00 1.74 11.35
CA GLN A 112 -20.65 0.63 10.64
C GLN A 112 -20.51 -0.72 11.33
N GLY A 113 -19.75 -0.82 12.42
CA GLY A 113 -19.54 -2.05 13.19
C GLY A 113 -18.81 -3.14 12.40
N LEU A 114 -17.96 -2.77 11.44
CA LEU A 114 -17.22 -3.75 10.61
C LEU A 114 -16.22 -4.52 11.46
N LYS A 115 -16.08 -5.83 11.17
CA LYS A 115 -15.15 -6.73 11.86
C LYS A 115 -14.01 -7.22 10.97
N ASN A 116 -14.19 -7.14 9.66
CA ASN A 116 -13.33 -7.68 8.62
C ASN A 116 -12.30 -6.69 8.06
N LEU A 117 -11.90 -5.68 8.85
CA LEU A 117 -10.91 -4.68 8.44
C LEU A 117 -9.88 -4.44 9.54
N ARG A 118 -8.59 -4.38 9.16
CA ARG A 118 -7.45 -3.98 10.01
C ARG A 118 -6.60 -2.95 9.27
N VAL A 119 -5.82 -2.19 10.03
CA VAL A 119 -5.07 -1.04 9.50
C VAL A 119 -3.63 -1.06 10.01
N TYR A 120 -2.70 -0.62 9.14
CA TYR A 120 -1.35 -0.20 9.52
C TYR A 120 -1.19 1.30 9.23
N ASP A 121 -0.70 2.06 10.19
CA ASP A 121 -0.43 3.51 10.07
C ASP A 121 1.07 3.80 9.82
N CYS A 122 1.70 3.05 8.93
CA CYS A 122 3.13 3.11 8.65
C CYS A 122 3.47 2.85 7.18
N ASP A 123 4.77 2.79 6.84
CA ASP A 123 5.25 2.56 5.47
C ASP A 123 4.82 1.18 4.95
N ALA A 124 4.11 1.17 3.82
CA ALA A 124 3.59 -0.06 3.20
C ALA A 124 4.69 -1.07 2.83
N ILE A 125 5.88 -0.60 2.47
CA ILE A 125 6.98 -1.51 2.15
C ILE A 125 7.49 -2.21 3.41
N GLU A 126 7.49 -1.53 4.56
CA GLU A 126 7.82 -2.16 5.84
C GLU A 126 6.76 -3.22 6.21
N VAL A 127 5.48 -2.90 6.02
CA VAL A 127 4.37 -3.85 6.26
C VAL A 127 4.52 -5.08 5.37
N LEU A 128 4.71 -4.89 4.06
CA LEU A 128 4.87 -6.00 3.11
C LEU A 128 6.07 -6.88 3.47
N ASN A 129 7.22 -6.28 3.82
CA ASN A 129 8.42 -7.05 4.13
C ASN A 129 8.33 -7.82 5.45
N ARG A 130 7.66 -7.25 6.45
CA ARG A 130 7.75 -7.75 7.83
C ARG A 130 6.47 -8.46 8.29
N CYS A 131 5.30 -7.95 7.91
CA CYS A 131 4.03 -8.40 8.45
C CYS A 131 3.25 -9.34 7.53
N ILE A 132 3.50 -9.29 6.22
CA ILE A 132 2.78 -10.11 5.24
C ILE A 132 3.60 -11.34 4.88
N ALA A 133 3.03 -12.52 5.12
CA ALA A 133 3.63 -13.78 4.71
C ALA A 133 3.62 -13.91 3.18
N ASP A 134 4.58 -14.65 2.63
CA ASP A 134 4.57 -14.98 1.21
C ASP A 134 3.36 -15.85 0.86
N ASN A 135 2.83 -15.66 -0.34
CA ASN A 135 1.65 -16.38 -0.86
C ASN A 135 0.42 -16.32 0.07
N SER A 136 0.15 -15.17 0.71
CA SER A 136 -0.94 -15.01 1.68
C SER A 136 -2.06 -14.08 1.26
N LEU A 137 -1.83 -13.22 0.24
CA LEU A 137 -2.83 -12.28 -0.27
C LEU A 137 -3.53 -12.81 -1.51
N ASP A 138 -4.85 -12.68 -1.55
CA ASP A 138 -5.66 -12.93 -2.75
C ASP A 138 -5.68 -11.70 -3.67
N ARG A 139 -5.56 -10.49 -3.10
CA ARG A 139 -5.52 -9.24 -3.86
C ARG A 139 -4.67 -8.17 -3.15
N LEU A 140 -3.88 -7.43 -3.94
CA LEU A 140 -3.25 -6.20 -3.51
C LEU A 140 -3.75 -5.05 -4.39
N MET A 141 -4.18 -3.97 -3.75
CA MET A 141 -4.75 -2.78 -4.39
C MET A 141 -3.84 -1.57 -4.18
N LEU A 142 -3.63 -0.80 -5.24
CA LEU A 142 -2.87 0.44 -5.23
C LEU A 142 -3.61 1.47 -6.09
N PHE A 143 -4.47 2.27 -5.47
CA PHE A 143 -5.33 3.21 -6.17
C PHE A 143 -4.84 4.64 -6.04
N PHE A 144 -4.68 5.31 -7.18
CA PHE A 144 -4.28 6.70 -7.31
C PHE A 144 -3.00 7.08 -6.54
N PRO A 145 -1.93 6.27 -6.66
CA PRO A 145 -0.65 6.61 -6.04
C PRO A 145 -0.08 7.90 -6.64
N ASP A 146 0.75 8.62 -5.86
CA ASP A 146 1.38 9.86 -6.29
C ASP A 146 2.15 9.65 -7.61
N PRO A 147 1.79 10.34 -8.71
CA PRO A 147 2.41 10.12 -10.03
C PRO A 147 3.80 10.77 -10.16
N TRP A 148 4.16 11.66 -9.23
CA TRP A 148 5.44 12.37 -9.24
C TRP A 148 5.76 12.98 -10.62
N HIS A 149 4.95 13.93 -11.10
CA HIS A 149 4.99 14.50 -12.45
C HIS A 149 6.37 14.96 -12.94
N LYS A 150 7.23 15.51 -12.05
CA LYS A 150 8.56 15.98 -12.43
C LYS A 150 9.52 14.81 -12.60
N ALA A 151 10.20 14.70 -13.76
CA ALA A 151 11.13 13.61 -14.08
C ALA A 151 12.16 13.31 -12.96
N ARG A 152 12.73 14.36 -12.32
CA ARG A 152 13.65 14.21 -11.19
C ARG A 152 13.04 13.48 -9.98
N HIS A 153 11.71 13.36 -9.90
CA HIS A 153 10.98 12.68 -8.82
C HIS A 153 10.47 11.29 -9.21
N HIS A 154 10.61 10.84 -10.47
CA HIS A 154 10.14 9.52 -10.90
C HIS A 154 10.72 8.36 -10.06
N LYS A 155 11.95 8.53 -9.54
CA LYS A 155 12.55 7.58 -8.58
C LYS A 155 11.77 7.40 -7.28
N ARG A 156 10.77 8.25 -7.00
CA ARG A 156 9.85 8.15 -5.85
C ARG A 156 8.58 7.38 -6.17
N ARG A 157 8.29 7.10 -7.45
CA ARG A 157 7.14 6.28 -7.83
C ARG A 157 7.22 4.94 -7.13
N ILE A 158 6.12 4.50 -6.53
CA ILE A 158 6.11 3.23 -5.80
C ILE A 158 6.19 2.03 -6.76
N VAL A 159 5.54 2.12 -7.92
CA VAL A 159 5.57 1.06 -8.93
C VAL A 159 6.93 1.06 -9.63
N GLN A 160 7.74 0.08 -9.28
CA GLN A 160 9.07 -0.20 -9.83
C GLN A 160 9.27 -1.71 -9.87
N ALA A 161 10.29 -2.21 -10.56
CA ALA A 161 10.58 -3.65 -10.65
C ALA A 161 10.69 -4.32 -9.27
N SER A 162 11.36 -3.67 -8.30
CA SER A 162 11.48 -4.19 -6.93
C SER A 162 10.15 -4.25 -6.18
N PHE A 163 9.23 -3.31 -6.45
CA PHE A 163 7.88 -3.36 -5.89
C PHE A 163 7.07 -4.49 -6.51
N ALA A 164 7.14 -4.66 -7.84
CA ALA A 164 6.47 -5.76 -8.54
C ALA A 164 6.93 -7.13 -8.00
N GLU A 165 8.24 -7.31 -7.80
CA GLU A 165 8.81 -8.54 -7.21
C GLU A 165 8.32 -8.76 -5.78
N LEU A 166 8.36 -7.73 -4.93
CA LEU A 166 7.87 -7.81 -3.55
C LEU A 166 6.39 -8.18 -3.51
N VAL A 167 5.55 -7.51 -4.30
CA VAL A 167 4.11 -7.83 -4.36
C VAL A 167 3.88 -9.25 -4.86
N ARG A 168 4.62 -9.70 -5.87
CA ARG A 168 4.56 -11.08 -6.38
C ARG A 168 4.83 -12.09 -5.28
N SER A 169 5.82 -11.85 -4.42
CA SER A 169 6.10 -12.78 -3.31
C SER A 169 4.91 -12.89 -2.33
N LYS A 170 4.15 -11.80 -2.12
CA LYS A 170 3.04 -11.76 -1.16
C LYS A 170 1.73 -12.30 -1.70
N LEU A 171 1.47 -12.15 -3.00
CA LEU A 171 0.28 -12.70 -3.64
C LEU A 171 0.33 -14.23 -3.69
N LYS A 172 -0.83 -14.87 -3.53
CA LYS A 172 -1.03 -16.28 -3.90
C LYS A 172 -0.90 -16.45 -5.41
N VAL A 173 -0.64 -17.66 -5.88
CA VAL A 173 -0.82 -17.98 -7.32
C VAL A 173 -2.29 -17.76 -7.68
N GLY A 174 -2.55 -17.05 -8.78
CA GLY A 174 -3.88 -16.56 -9.15
C GLY A 174 -4.31 -15.28 -8.43
N GLY A 175 -3.53 -14.80 -7.46
CA GLY A 175 -3.78 -13.53 -6.76
C GLY A 175 -3.55 -12.32 -7.67
N ILE A 176 -4.26 -11.23 -7.39
CA ILE A 176 -4.37 -10.08 -8.29
C ILE A 176 -3.66 -8.85 -7.70
N LEU A 177 -2.75 -8.25 -8.46
CA LEU A 177 -2.35 -6.86 -8.29
C LEU A 177 -3.28 -5.97 -9.10
N HIS A 178 -4.06 -5.11 -8.42
CA HIS A 178 -4.98 -4.17 -9.03
C HIS A 178 -4.51 -2.74 -8.75
N MET A 179 -4.17 -2.01 -9.80
CA MET A 179 -3.75 -0.61 -9.73
C MET A 179 -4.73 0.26 -10.50
N ALA A 180 -4.88 1.52 -10.08
CA ALA A 180 -5.64 2.52 -10.82
C ALA A 180 -4.95 3.89 -10.73
N THR A 181 -5.03 4.68 -11.79
CA THR A 181 -4.53 6.05 -11.83
C THR A 181 -5.39 6.93 -12.75
N ASP A 182 -5.47 8.23 -12.47
CA ASP A 182 -6.11 9.25 -13.30
C ASP A 182 -5.09 10.06 -14.13
N TRP A 183 -3.84 9.59 -14.17
CA TRP A 183 -2.73 10.21 -14.90
C TRP A 183 -2.17 9.27 -15.95
N GLU A 184 -2.53 9.50 -17.23
CA GLU A 184 -2.18 8.62 -18.35
C GLU A 184 -0.68 8.30 -18.47
N PRO A 185 0.27 9.28 -18.37
CA PRO A 185 1.69 8.95 -18.44
C PRO A 185 2.17 8.08 -17.28
N TYR A 186 1.43 8.00 -16.18
CA TYR A 186 1.74 7.08 -15.10
C TYR A 186 1.13 5.70 -15.35
N ALA A 187 -0.04 5.62 -15.98
CA ALA A 187 -0.60 4.35 -16.44
C ALA A 187 0.34 3.67 -17.44
N GLU A 188 0.83 4.41 -18.43
CA GLU A 188 1.83 3.93 -19.39
C GLU A 188 3.09 3.41 -18.70
N TYR A 189 3.66 4.19 -17.78
CA TYR A 189 4.82 3.76 -17.00
C TYR A 189 4.55 2.50 -16.16
N MET A 190 3.36 2.39 -15.51
CA MET A 190 2.98 1.18 -14.78
C MET A 190 2.92 -0.03 -15.71
N LEU A 191 2.36 0.13 -16.91
CA LEU A 191 2.32 -0.91 -17.94
C LEU A 191 3.73 -1.33 -18.39
N GLU A 192 4.61 -0.37 -18.64
CA GLU A 192 6.01 -0.66 -19.01
C GLU A 192 6.70 -1.52 -17.94
N VAL A 193 6.56 -1.15 -16.66
CA VAL A 193 7.16 -1.90 -15.54
C VAL A 193 6.54 -3.29 -15.42
N MET A 194 5.21 -3.39 -15.47
CA MET A 194 4.52 -4.64 -15.17
C MET A 194 4.52 -5.64 -16.30
N ASN A 195 4.51 -5.19 -17.57
CA ASN A 195 4.53 -6.10 -18.71
C ASN A 195 5.88 -6.83 -18.88
N VAL A 196 6.96 -6.29 -18.28
CA VAL A 196 8.26 -6.97 -18.24
C VAL A 196 8.53 -7.66 -16.91
N ALA A 197 7.67 -7.48 -15.90
CA ALA A 197 7.82 -8.09 -14.59
C ALA A 197 7.58 -9.61 -14.68
N PRO A 198 8.53 -10.47 -14.26
CA PRO A 198 8.37 -11.91 -14.40
C PRO A 198 7.27 -12.43 -13.47
N GLY A 199 6.56 -13.47 -13.93
CA GLY A 199 5.54 -14.17 -13.13
C GLY A 199 4.23 -13.42 -12.99
N TYR A 200 3.94 -12.47 -13.89
CA TYR A 200 2.65 -11.80 -14.01
C TYR A 200 2.01 -11.99 -15.37
N ARG A 201 0.69 -12.00 -15.40
CA ARG A 201 -0.13 -11.95 -16.60
C ARG A 201 -1.02 -10.71 -16.55
N ASN A 202 -0.97 -9.85 -17.57
CA ASN A 202 -1.93 -8.76 -17.72
C ASN A 202 -3.30 -9.34 -18.05
N LEU A 203 -4.34 -8.89 -17.35
CA LEU A 203 -5.72 -9.37 -17.54
C LEU A 203 -6.51 -8.56 -18.56
N ALA A 204 -5.93 -7.49 -19.12
CA ALA A 204 -6.54 -6.76 -20.23
C ALA A 204 -6.38 -7.54 -21.53
N GLU A 205 -7.44 -7.65 -22.33
CA GLU A 205 -7.43 -8.37 -23.62
C GLU A 205 -6.43 -7.76 -24.60
N ASP A 206 -6.28 -6.44 -24.60
CA ASP A 206 -5.35 -5.69 -25.43
C ASP A 206 -3.95 -5.51 -24.80
N GLY A 207 -3.72 -6.12 -23.64
CA GLY A 207 -2.47 -6.00 -22.88
C GLY A 207 -2.23 -4.62 -22.25
N LYS A 208 -3.25 -3.76 -22.20
CA LYS A 208 -3.19 -2.40 -21.63
C LYS A 208 -3.96 -2.30 -20.32
N CYS A 209 -5.19 -1.78 -20.38
CA CYS A 209 -6.01 -1.49 -19.21
C CYS A 209 -7.34 -2.25 -19.28
N VAL A 210 -7.85 -2.66 -18.14
CA VAL A 210 -9.18 -3.26 -18.04
C VAL A 210 -10.24 -2.16 -17.88
N PRO A 211 -11.51 -2.40 -18.31
CA PRO A 211 -12.62 -1.54 -17.91
C PRO A 211 -12.70 -1.47 -16.39
N ARG A 212 -13.17 -0.33 -15.84
CA ARG A 212 -13.31 -0.19 -14.39
C ARG A 212 -14.09 -1.37 -13.79
N PRO A 213 -13.47 -2.17 -12.91
CA PRO A 213 -14.16 -3.31 -12.29
C PRO A 213 -15.28 -2.84 -11.35
N ALA A 214 -16.39 -3.58 -11.32
CA ALA A 214 -17.56 -3.23 -10.49
C ALA A 214 -17.24 -3.22 -8.99
N GLU A 215 -16.30 -4.06 -8.56
CA GLU A 215 -15.85 -4.15 -7.19
C GLU A 215 -14.96 -2.98 -6.72
N ARG A 216 -14.50 -2.10 -7.63
CA ARG A 216 -13.78 -0.87 -7.28
C ARG A 216 -14.76 0.31 -7.21
N PRO A 217 -15.05 0.83 -6.00
CA PRO A 217 -15.93 1.99 -5.85
C PRO A 217 -15.40 3.22 -6.59
N ILE A 218 -16.33 4.06 -7.07
CA ILE A 218 -15.95 5.35 -7.68
C ILE A 218 -15.46 6.31 -6.60
N THR A 219 -14.20 6.73 -6.69
CA THR A 219 -13.61 7.67 -5.74
C THR A 219 -14.09 9.12 -5.98
N LYS A 220 -13.92 9.99 -4.98
CA LYS A 220 -14.20 11.43 -5.15
C LYS A 220 -13.28 12.06 -6.21
N PHE A 221 -12.05 11.58 -6.32
CA PHE A 221 -11.07 12.03 -7.33
C PHE A 221 -11.54 11.66 -8.73
N GLU A 222 -11.97 10.42 -8.91
CA GLU A 222 -12.52 9.91 -10.16
C GLU A 222 -13.74 10.71 -10.62
N ARG A 223 -14.76 10.91 -9.76
CA ARG A 223 -15.93 11.75 -10.08
C ARG A 223 -15.56 13.20 -10.46
N ARG A 224 -14.48 13.73 -9.87
CA ARG A 224 -13.98 15.06 -10.24
C ARG A 224 -13.25 15.01 -11.58
N GLY A 225 -12.44 13.99 -11.82
CA GLY A 225 -11.72 13.77 -13.07
C GLY A 225 -12.68 13.60 -14.25
N GLU A 226 -13.69 12.73 -14.13
CA GLU A 226 -14.72 12.52 -15.14
C GLU A 226 -15.40 13.84 -15.55
N ARG A 227 -15.74 14.73 -14.59
CA ARG A 227 -16.31 16.05 -14.87
C ARG A 227 -15.36 16.99 -15.63
N LEU A 228 -14.07 16.74 -15.59
CA LEU A 228 -13.03 17.49 -16.27
C LEU A 228 -12.56 16.81 -17.56
N GLY A 229 -13.19 15.68 -17.94
CA GLY A 229 -12.83 14.90 -19.13
C GLY A 229 -11.55 14.05 -18.96
N HIS A 230 -11.10 13.82 -17.73
CA HIS A 230 -9.97 12.93 -17.46
C HIS A 230 -10.42 11.47 -17.42
N GLY A 231 -9.61 10.60 -18.05
CA GLY A 231 -9.79 9.15 -17.95
C GLY A 231 -9.30 8.60 -16.61
N VAL A 232 -9.69 7.36 -16.32
CA VAL A 232 -9.10 6.55 -15.27
C VAL A 232 -8.68 5.23 -15.89
N TRP A 233 -7.46 4.82 -15.60
CA TRP A 233 -6.86 3.60 -16.13
C TRP A 233 -6.76 2.57 -15.01
N ASP A 234 -7.50 1.45 -15.15
CA ASP A 234 -7.42 0.29 -14.27
C ASP A 234 -6.49 -0.76 -14.87
N LEU A 235 -5.52 -1.22 -14.11
CA LEU A 235 -4.54 -2.22 -14.49
C LEU A 235 -4.65 -3.41 -13.56
N LYS A 236 -4.87 -4.61 -14.10
CA LYS A 236 -4.96 -5.85 -13.32
C LYS A 236 -3.95 -6.87 -13.82
N PHE A 237 -3.13 -7.35 -12.90
CA PHE A 237 -2.12 -8.36 -13.17
C PHE A 237 -2.31 -9.54 -12.24
N GLU A 238 -2.37 -10.73 -12.79
CA GLU A 238 -2.49 -11.98 -12.06
C GLU A 238 -1.11 -12.59 -11.85
N LYS A 239 -0.83 -13.03 -10.62
CA LYS A 239 0.37 -13.81 -10.34
C LYS A 239 0.27 -15.20 -10.95
N LEU A 240 1.25 -15.55 -11.78
CA LEU A 240 1.47 -16.89 -12.29
C LEU A 240 2.26 -17.76 -11.29
N ALA A 241 2.31 -19.06 -11.55
CA ALA A 241 3.10 -20.01 -10.77
C ALA A 241 4.61 -19.71 -10.80
#